data_05d6fd43faed6ac0203fd5224490fc4a
#
_entry.id   05d6fd43faed6ac0203fd5224490fc4a
#
_cell.length_a   1.000
_cell.length_b   1.000
_cell.length_c   1.000
_cell.angle_alpha   90.00
_cell.angle_beta   90.00
_cell.angle_gamma   90.00
#
_symmetry.space_group_name_H-M   'P 1'
#
loop_
_entity.id
_entity.type
_entity.pdbx_description
1 polymer ?
#
loop_
_entity_poly.entity_id
_entity_poly.type
_entity_poly.pdbx_seq_one_letter_code
_entity_poly.pdbx_strand_id
1 'polypeptide(L)'
;VVFSSTSAVYGEVDPTKLPTVEEASKSPINSYGMSKLTVEQMLKHVNVAHNIKSVSLRYFNASGASPDGKIGEWREHPTHLIPSIQACLEGRRNTITIFGNDYPTTDGTAIRDYTHIWDIAHAHIKALDYLINGGCTTAINIGAGKGHSVLEMIDEFNRQLAKKIPVEYGQRRPGDIPINYADISKAKAVLGWEPQLSNPFHIVKDALNWYKTDKYKGILNGYLSTTRTRTTANKALVY
;
A
#
# COMPACT_ATOMS: atom_id res chain seq x y z
N VAL A 1 -14.50 -17.47 0.81
CA VAL A 1 -13.10 -17.04 0.57
C VAL A 1 -13.01 -15.53 0.68
N VAL A 2 -12.02 -14.99 1.42
CA VAL A 2 -11.65 -13.56 1.36
C VAL A 2 -10.35 -13.47 0.58
N PHE A 3 -10.36 -12.70 -0.51
CA PHE A 3 -9.22 -12.58 -1.43
C PHE A 3 -8.60 -11.18 -1.39
N SER A 4 -7.31 -11.12 -1.16
CA SER A 4 -6.51 -9.88 -1.23
C SER A 4 -6.31 -9.48 -2.69
N SER A 5 -7.21 -8.65 -3.22
CA SER A 5 -7.12 -8.05 -4.55
C SER A 5 -6.45 -6.66 -4.49
N THR A 6 -6.57 -5.86 -5.52
CA THR A 6 -5.83 -4.59 -5.67
C THR A 6 -6.60 -3.61 -6.54
N SER A 7 -6.40 -2.30 -6.32
CA SER A 7 -6.84 -1.24 -7.23
C SER A 7 -6.16 -1.29 -8.61
N ALA A 8 -5.02 -1.98 -8.74
CA ALA A 8 -4.33 -2.15 -10.02
C ALA A 8 -5.16 -2.91 -11.07
N VAL A 9 -6.27 -3.56 -10.68
CA VAL A 9 -7.24 -4.19 -11.63
C VAL A 9 -7.94 -3.14 -12.50
N TYR A 10 -8.06 -1.90 -12.07
CA TYR A 10 -8.71 -0.84 -12.82
C TYR A 10 -7.83 -0.29 -13.94
N GLY A 11 -6.49 -0.33 -13.75
CA GLY A 11 -5.56 0.36 -14.62
C GLY A 11 -5.65 1.87 -14.46
N GLU A 12 -5.59 2.59 -15.57
CA GLU A 12 -5.72 4.04 -15.60
C GLU A 12 -7.20 4.43 -15.54
N VAL A 13 -7.57 5.16 -14.51
CA VAL A 13 -8.94 5.68 -14.32
C VAL A 13 -8.96 7.15 -14.75
N ASP A 14 -9.98 7.50 -15.54
CA ASP A 14 -10.24 8.90 -15.93
C ASP A 14 -10.38 9.77 -14.67
N PRO A 15 -9.59 10.85 -14.52
CA PRO A 15 -9.64 11.73 -13.36
C PRO A 15 -11.02 12.33 -13.08
N THR A 16 -11.87 12.47 -14.11
CA THR A 16 -13.24 12.98 -13.96
C THR A 16 -14.20 11.97 -13.33
N LYS A 17 -13.78 10.70 -13.23
CA LYS A 17 -14.54 9.57 -12.66
C LYS A 17 -14.04 9.13 -11.28
N LEU A 18 -13.23 9.96 -10.64
CA LEU A 18 -12.80 9.74 -9.27
C LEU A 18 -13.85 10.27 -8.27
N PRO A 19 -13.99 9.65 -7.10
CA PRO A 19 -13.30 8.44 -6.62
C PRO A 19 -13.63 7.18 -7.42
N THR A 20 -12.68 6.22 -7.47
CA THR A 20 -12.83 4.96 -8.23
C THR A 20 -13.87 4.07 -7.59
N VAL A 21 -14.95 3.77 -8.31
CA VAL A 21 -16.01 2.83 -7.89
C VAL A 21 -15.71 1.40 -8.37
N GLU A 22 -16.34 0.38 -7.76
CA GLU A 22 -16.11 -1.02 -8.12
C GLU A 22 -16.60 -1.38 -9.54
N GLU A 23 -17.53 -0.61 -10.09
CA GLU A 23 -18.07 -0.75 -11.44
C GLU A 23 -17.15 -0.19 -12.52
N ALA A 24 -16.15 0.62 -12.15
CA ALA A 24 -15.16 1.15 -13.09
C ALA A 24 -14.54 0.04 -13.95
N SER A 25 -14.15 0.39 -15.17
CA SER A 25 -13.54 -0.55 -16.13
C SER A 25 -12.34 -1.27 -15.48
N LYS A 26 -12.18 -2.57 -15.77
CA LYS A 26 -11.04 -3.37 -15.33
C LYS A 26 -10.11 -3.56 -16.53
N SER A 27 -9.08 -2.73 -16.59
CA SER A 27 -8.08 -2.71 -17.66
C SER A 27 -6.67 -2.61 -17.08
N PRO A 28 -6.19 -3.69 -16.39
CA PRO A 28 -4.89 -3.64 -15.74
C PRO A 28 -3.76 -3.39 -16.73
N ILE A 29 -2.85 -2.48 -16.40
CA ILE A 29 -1.71 -2.07 -17.22
C ILE A 29 -0.41 -2.80 -16.88
N ASN A 30 -0.45 -3.74 -15.93
CA ASN A 30 0.70 -4.55 -15.55
C ASN A 30 0.29 -5.98 -15.19
N SER A 31 1.28 -6.88 -15.16
CA SER A 31 1.07 -8.31 -14.88
C SER A 31 0.50 -8.58 -13.49
N TYR A 32 0.86 -7.75 -12.48
CA TYR A 32 0.31 -7.86 -11.14
C TYR A 32 -1.21 -7.61 -11.12
N GLY A 33 -1.66 -6.49 -11.67
CA GLY A 33 -3.09 -6.19 -11.77
C GLY A 33 -3.85 -7.26 -12.57
N MET A 34 -3.27 -7.73 -13.68
CA MET A 34 -3.84 -8.80 -14.50
C MET A 34 -3.97 -10.11 -13.70
N SER A 35 -2.94 -10.53 -12.96
CA SER A 35 -3.00 -11.74 -12.15
C SER A 35 -4.10 -11.69 -11.09
N LYS A 36 -4.28 -10.55 -10.45
CA LYS A 36 -5.33 -10.34 -9.45
C LYS A 36 -6.72 -10.35 -10.07
N LEU A 37 -6.91 -9.69 -11.22
CA LEU A 37 -8.17 -9.70 -11.96
C LEU A 37 -8.53 -11.12 -12.40
N THR A 38 -7.57 -11.90 -12.88
CA THR A 38 -7.79 -13.31 -13.26
C THR A 38 -8.33 -14.13 -12.09
N VAL A 39 -7.74 -13.98 -10.90
CA VAL A 39 -8.24 -14.68 -9.69
C VAL A 39 -9.66 -14.22 -9.33
N GLU A 40 -9.98 -12.93 -9.41
CA GLU A 40 -11.35 -12.44 -9.19
C GLU A 40 -12.36 -13.10 -10.15
N GLN A 41 -11.99 -13.26 -11.43
CA GLN A 41 -12.83 -13.93 -12.42
C GLN A 41 -12.98 -15.43 -12.10
N MET A 42 -11.87 -16.11 -11.77
CA MET A 42 -11.91 -17.51 -11.35
C MET A 42 -12.83 -17.73 -10.14
N LEU A 43 -12.76 -16.87 -9.13
CA LEU A 43 -13.62 -16.96 -7.95
C LEU A 43 -15.12 -16.82 -8.28
N LYS A 44 -15.48 -16.01 -9.27
CA LYS A 44 -16.86 -15.95 -9.78
C LYS A 44 -17.32 -17.28 -10.39
N HIS A 45 -16.48 -17.90 -11.21
CA HIS A 45 -16.78 -19.21 -11.79
C HIS A 45 -16.84 -20.33 -10.73
N VAL A 46 -15.95 -20.30 -9.75
CA VAL A 46 -15.97 -21.23 -8.60
C VAL A 46 -17.28 -21.07 -7.80
N ASN A 47 -17.76 -19.84 -7.63
CA ASN A 47 -19.05 -19.62 -6.98
C ASN A 47 -20.21 -20.25 -7.78
N VAL A 48 -20.23 -20.08 -9.08
CA VAL A 48 -21.28 -20.66 -9.95
C VAL A 48 -21.23 -22.20 -9.93
N ALA A 49 -20.03 -22.79 -10.04
CA ALA A 49 -19.87 -24.23 -10.15
C ALA A 49 -20.01 -24.97 -8.81
N HIS A 50 -19.59 -24.37 -7.71
CA HIS A 50 -19.42 -25.05 -6.44
C HIS A 50 -20.11 -24.32 -5.25
N ASN A 51 -20.82 -23.23 -5.51
CA ASN A 51 -21.43 -22.36 -4.50
C ASN A 51 -20.44 -21.90 -3.39
N ILE A 52 -19.14 -21.77 -3.74
CA ILE A 52 -18.13 -21.24 -2.85
C ILE A 52 -18.11 -19.70 -3.00
N LYS A 53 -18.66 -19.02 -2.01
CA LYS A 53 -18.77 -17.56 -2.01
C LYS A 53 -17.43 -16.89 -1.66
N SER A 54 -17.21 -15.70 -2.22
CA SER A 54 -15.97 -14.95 -2.02
C SER A 54 -16.17 -13.43 -1.98
N VAL A 55 -15.32 -12.75 -1.21
CA VAL A 55 -15.16 -11.29 -1.24
C VAL A 55 -13.75 -10.97 -1.71
N SER A 56 -13.62 -10.22 -2.80
CA SER A 56 -12.34 -9.70 -3.28
C SER A 56 -12.16 -8.27 -2.77
N LEU A 57 -11.24 -8.08 -1.83
CA LEU A 57 -10.94 -6.77 -1.25
C LEU A 57 -9.86 -6.09 -2.11
N ARG A 58 -10.23 -5.00 -2.80
CA ARG A 58 -9.35 -4.24 -3.69
C ARG A 58 -8.68 -3.13 -2.89
N TYR A 59 -7.45 -3.38 -2.40
CA TYR A 59 -6.69 -2.36 -1.69
C TYR A 59 -6.08 -1.35 -2.64
N PHE A 60 -5.90 -0.15 -2.11
CA PHE A 60 -5.09 0.90 -2.74
C PHE A 60 -3.66 0.83 -2.20
N ASN A 61 -3.19 1.81 -1.46
CA ASN A 61 -1.82 1.80 -0.96
C ASN A 61 -1.79 1.38 0.51
N ALA A 62 -1.61 0.07 0.78
CA ALA A 62 -1.44 -0.44 2.14
C ALA A 62 -0.24 0.24 2.82
N SER A 63 -0.45 0.82 4.00
CA SER A 63 0.50 1.73 4.63
C SER A 63 0.47 1.65 6.15
N GLY A 64 1.53 2.11 6.80
CA GLY A 64 1.63 2.11 8.26
C GLY A 64 2.14 0.79 8.85
N ALA A 65 1.86 0.60 10.13
CA ALA A 65 2.20 -0.57 10.91
C ALA A 65 1.12 -0.84 11.96
N SER A 66 1.18 -1.96 12.68
CA SER A 66 0.23 -2.18 13.76
C SER A 66 0.38 -1.10 14.87
N PRO A 67 -0.73 -0.57 15.43
CA PRO A 67 -0.67 0.50 16.43
C PRO A 67 0.14 0.15 17.67
N ASP A 68 0.24 -1.14 18.00
CA ASP A 68 1.03 -1.66 19.13
C ASP A 68 2.52 -1.87 18.79
N GLY A 69 2.95 -1.56 17.57
CA GLY A 69 4.33 -1.69 17.11
C GLY A 69 4.84 -3.14 16.97
N LYS A 70 3.95 -4.15 16.99
CA LYS A 70 4.40 -5.56 16.90
C LYS A 70 4.56 -6.08 15.49
N ILE A 71 3.86 -5.48 14.51
CA ILE A 71 3.84 -5.90 13.11
C ILE A 71 4.02 -4.66 12.23
N GLY A 72 4.93 -4.76 11.25
CA GLY A 72 5.15 -3.71 10.27
C GLY A 72 6.03 -4.19 9.14
N GLU A 73 6.16 -3.36 8.12
CA GLU A 73 6.95 -3.67 6.93
C GLU A 73 8.44 -3.36 7.15
N TRP A 74 9.28 -4.29 6.70
CA TRP A 74 10.70 -4.07 6.46
C TRP A 74 11.07 -4.68 5.11
N ARG A 75 11.89 -3.98 4.32
CA ARG A 75 12.36 -4.47 3.01
C ARG A 75 13.82 -4.17 2.81
N GLU A 76 14.54 -5.16 2.30
CA GLU A 76 15.92 -5.01 1.86
C GLU A 76 16.03 -3.98 0.73
N HIS A 77 15.21 -4.12 -0.31
CA HIS A 77 15.12 -3.22 -1.47
C HIS A 77 13.74 -2.55 -1.52
N PRO A 78 13.54 -1.44 -0.78
CA PRO A 78 12.25 -0.79 -0.71
C PRO A 78 11.91 -0.07 -2.03
N THR A 79 10.67 -0.28 -2.48
CA THR A 79 10.08 0.39 -3.65
C THR A 79 8.87 1.25 -3.29
N HIS A 80 8.28 1.03 -2.11
CA HIS A 80 7.18 1.83 -1.58
C HIS A 80 7.70 3.01 -0.76
N LEU A 81 6.88 4.06 -0.63
CA LEU A 81 7.26 5.32 0.02
C LEU A 81 7.75 5.11 1.46
N ILE A 82 6.94 4.50 2.32
CA ILE A 82 7.24 4.36 3.75
C ILE A 82 8.52 3.53 3.99
N PRO A 83 8.69 2.33 3.42
CA PRO A 83 9.95 1.59 3.56
C PRO A 83 11.15 2.32 2.95
N SER A 84 10.96 3.15 1.91
CA SER A 84 12.02 3.98 1.35
C SER A 84 12.46 5.08 2.32
N ILE A 85 11.50 5.71 3.01
CA ILE A 85 11.77 6.66 4.08
C ILE A 85 12.55 5.99 5.23
N GLN A 86 12.12 4.81 5.66
CA GLN A 86 12.83 4.03 6.68
C GLN A 86 14.28 3.75 6.27
N ALA A 87 14.50 3.35 5.01
CA ALA A 87 15.85 3.11 4.48
C ALA A 87 16.73 4.38 4.49
N CYS A 88 16.15 5.58 4.29
CA CYS A 88 16.86 6.84 4.48
C CYS A 88 17.18 7.12 5.95
N LEU A 89 16.26 6.84 6.86
CA LEU A 89 16.50 7.01 8.30
C LEU A 89 17.60 6.06 8.82
N GLU A 90 17.74 4.88 8.21
CA GLU A 90 18.78 3.89 8.50
C GLU A 90 20.14 4.21 7.85
N GLY A 91 20.22 5.21 6.98
CA GLY A 91 21.41 5.52 6.20
C GLY A 91 21.71 4.51 5.06
N ARG A 92 20.77 3.62 4.72
CA ARG A 92 20.87 2.73 3.55
C ARG A 92 20.61 3.45 2.23
N ARG A 93 19.95 4.62 2.29
CA ARG A 93 19.76 5.55 1.18
C ARG A 93 20.08 6.96 1.63
N ASN A 94 20.64 7.76 0.73
CA ASN A 94 20.93 9.16 1.02
C ASN A 94 19.69 10.04 0.80
N THR A 95 18.85 9.70 -0.17
CA THR A 95 17.69 10.48 -0.61
C THR A 95 16.48 9.58 -0.88
N ILE A 96 15.30 10.19 -0.91
CA ILE A 96 14.07 9.60 -1.44
C ILE A 96 13.84 10.17 -2.82
N THR A 97 13.70 9.30 -3.83
CA THR A 97 13.34 9.72 -5.18
C THR A 97 11.81 9.86 -5.30
N ILE A 98 11.34 11.07 -5.55
CA ILE A 98 9.94 11.36 -5.92
C ILE A 98 9.85 11.26 -7.44
N PHE A 99 9.04 10.31 -7.94
CA PHE A 99 8.91 10.05 -9.38
C PHE A 99 7.84 10.95 -10.00
N GLY A 100 8.30 12.01 -10.71
CA GLY A 100 7.48 13.06 -11.28
C GLY A 100 7.16 14.18 -10.29
N ASN A 101 7.33 15.42 -10.77
CA ASN A 101 6.98 16.66 -10.08
C ASN A 101 6.15 17.59 -10.96
N ASP A 102 5.60 17.03 -12.03
CA ASP A 102 4.89 17.74 -13.11
C ASP A 102 3.49 17.15 -13.34
N TYR A 103 2.95 16.36 -12.37
CA TYR A 103 1.58 15.89 -12.44
C TYR A 103 0.59 17.06 -12.28
N PRO A 104 -0.62 16.97 -12.89
CA PRO A 104 -1.68 17.97 -12.74
C PRO A 104 -2.35 17.87 -11.35
N THR A 105 -1.55 18.07 -10.31
CA THR A 105 -1.92 18.03 -8.89
C THR A 105 -1.43 19.31 -8.21
N THR A 106 -1.89 19.60 -7.01
CA THR A 106 -1.58 20.86 -6.32
C THR A 106 -0.08 21.09 -6.12
N ASP A 107 0.69 20.04 -5.82
CA ASP A 107 2.12 20.11 -5.55
C ASP A 107 2.99 19.44 -6.64
N GLY A 108 2.38 19.04 -7.73
CA GLY A 108 3.04 18.37 -8.86
C GLY A 108 3.37 16.91 -8.62
N THR A 109 3.12 16.34 -7.43
CA THR A 109 3.39 14.93 -7.14
C THR A 109 2.14 14.07 -7.22
N ALA A 110 2.31 12.76 -7.40
CA ALA A 110 1.21 11.83 -7.54
C ALA A 110 0.36 11.75 -6.26
N ILE A 111 -0.97 11.69 -6.42
CA ILE A 111 -1.93 11.51 -5.32
C ILE A 111 -2.32 10.03 -5.22
N ARG A 112 -2.26 9.49 -4.02
CA ARG A 112 -2.57 8.09 -3.71
C ARG A 112 -3.49 7.99 -2.49
N ASP A 113 -4.28 6.94 -2.47
CA ASP A 113 -5.06 6.53 -1.30
C ASP A 113 -4.18 5.67 -0.39
N TYR A 114 -3.70 6.25 0.69
CA TYR A 114 -2.91 5.54 1.70
C TYR A 114 -3.84 4.95 2.75
N THR A 115 -3.99 3.63 2.71
CA THR A 115 -4.89 2.89 3.60
C THR A 115 -4.09 2.20 4.69
N HIS A 116 -4.45 2.45 5.95
CA HIS A 116 -3.75 1.86 7.08
C HIS A 116 -3.92 0.34 7.13
N ILE A 117 -2.83 -0.41 7.35
CA ILE A 117 -2.87 -1.89 7.35
C ILE A 117 -3.83 -2.45 8.40
N TRP A 118 -4.06 -1.74 9.51
CA TRP A 118 -4.99 -2.13 10.55
C TRP A 118 -6.45 -2.03 10.07
N ASP A 119 -6.78 -0.99 9.34
CA ASP A 119 -8.08 -0.84 8.70
C ASP A 119 -8.31 -1.92 7.64
N ILE A 120 -7.27 -2.28 6.87
CA ILE A 120 -7.33 -3.40 5.92
C ILE A 120 -7.58 -4.72 6.66
N ALA A 121 -6.91 -4.97 7.78
CA ALA A 121 -7.12 -6.18 8.59
C ALA A 121 -8.57 -6.25 9.11
N HIS A 122 -9.12 -5.14 9.58
CA HIS A 122 -10.53 -5.07 9.97
C HIS A 122 -11.48 -5.34 8.80
N ALA A 123 -11.16 -4.86 7.59
CA ALA A 123 -11.95 -5.15 6.40
C ALA A 123 -12.01 -6.66 6.09
N HIS A 124 -10.93 -7.40 6.35
CA HIS A 124 -10.92 -8.87 6.20
C HIS A 124 -11.86 -9.55 7.18
N ILE A 125 -11.86 -9.12 8.45
CA ILE A 125 -12.78 -9.66 9.47
C ILE A 125 -14.22 -9.37 9.05
N LYS A 126 -14.52 -8.13 8.66
CA LYS A 126 -15.86 -7.75 8.19
C LYS A 126 -16.32 -8.52 6.95
N ALA A 127 -15.40 -8.76 6.00
CA ALA A 127 -15.69 -9.57 4.80
C ALA A 127 -15.94 -11.04 5.15
N LEU A 128 -15.23 -11.59 6.14
CA LEU A 128 -15.45 -12.94 6.63
C LEU A 128 -16.83 -13.05 7.31
N ASP A 129 -17.15 -12.12 8.20
CA ASP A 129 -18.46 -12.04 8.87
C ASP A 129 -19.59 -11.94 7.86
N TYR A 130 -19.45 -11.09 6.83
CA TYR A 130 -20.41 -10.95 5.74
C TYR A 130 -20.66 -12.29 5.04
N LEU A 131 -19.61 -13.06 4.73
CA LEU A 131 -19.74 -14.36 4.07
C LEU A 131 -20.37 -15.42 4.99
N ILE A 132 -20.02 -15.45 6.27
CA ILE A 132 -20.59 -16.37 7.27
C ILE A 132 -22.10 -16.12 7.43
N ASN A 133 -22.51 -14.85 7.37
CA ASN A 133 -23.92 -14.46 7.44
C ASN A 133 -24.68 -14.57 6.11
N GLY A 134 -24.16 -15.34 5.15
CA GLY A 134 -24.86 -15.64 3.91
C GLY A 134 -24.65 -14.65 2.77
N GLY A 135 -23.69 -13.71 2.92
CA GLY A 135 -23.37 -12.72 1.91
C GLY A 135 -22.99 -13.32 0.53
N CYS A 136 -23.12 -12.55 -0.53
CA CYS A 136 -22.88 -12.98 -1.91
C CYS A 136 -21.45 -12.72 -2.35
N THR A 137 -20.99 -13.44 -3.38
CA THR A 137 -19.69 -13.18 -4.06
C THR A 137 -19.67 -11.76 -4.62
N THR A 138 -18.68 -10.98 -4.22
CA THR A 138 -18.54 -9.57 -4.62
C THR A 138 -17.10 -9.09 -4.56
N ALA A 139 -16.81 -7.97 -5.23
CA ALA A 139 -15.57 -7.20 -5.03
C ALA A 139 -15.90 -5.89 -4.33
N ILE A 140 -14.99 -5.44 -3.44
CA ILE A 140 -15.19 -4.25 -2.59
C ILE A 140 -13.88 -3.49 -2.51
N ASN A 141 -13.93 -2.18 -2.76
CA ASN A 141 -12.80 -1.28 -2.58
C ASN A 141 -12.51 -1.05 -1.09
N ILE A 142 -11.26 -1.13 -0.72
CA ILE A 142 -10.76 -0.83 0.63
C ILE A 142 -9.70 0.26 0.54
N GLY A 143 -10.08 1.45 0.93
CA GLY A 143 -9.29 2.67 0.83
C GLY A 143 -9.57 3.63 1.99
N ALA A 144 -8.83 4.73 2.05
CA ALA A 144 -9.14 5.83 2.94
C ALA A 144 -10.34 6.66 2.45
N GLY A 145 -10.71 6.51 1.16
CA GLY A 145 -11.73 7.32 0.50
C GLY A 145 -11.25 8.75 0.20
N LYS A 146 -9.96 9.01 0.41
CA LYS A 146 -9.32 10.30 0.18
C LYS A 146 -7.89 10.09 -0.31
N GLY A 147 -7.50 10.90 -1.30
CA GLY A 147 -6.13 10.91 -1.80
C GLY A 147 -5.24 11.88 -1.04
N HIS A 148 -3.97 11.49 -0.87
CA HIS A 148 -2.90 12.35 -0.38
C HIS A 148 -1.72 12.31 -1.34
N SER A 149 -1.02 13.43 -1.50
CA SER A 149 0.14 13.50 -2.38
C SER A 149 1.36 12.83 -1.73
N VAL A 150 2.35 12.51 -2.56
CA VAL A 150 3.62 11.96 -2.05
C VAL A 150 4.33 12.98 -1.15
N LEU A 151 4.30 14.28 -1.50
CA LEU A 151 4.89 15.34 -0.67
C LEU A 151 4.14 15.52 0.64
N GLU A 152 2.79 15.52 0.66
CA GLU A 152 2.02 15.57 1.91
C GLU A 152 2.42 14.45 2.89
N MET A 153 2.65 13.24 2.39
CA MET A 153 3.10 12.13 3.23
C MET A 153 4.53 12.35 3.75
N ILE A 154 5.45 12.84 2.93
CA ILE A 154 6.83 13.17 3.35
C ILE A 154 6.82 14.29 4.37
N ASP A 155 6.01 15.31 4.19
CA ASP A 155 5.89 16.44 5.12
C ASP A 155 5.34 16.00 6.47
N GLU A 156 4.41 15.05 6.49
CA GLU A 156 3.95 14.46 7.74
C GLU A 156 5.06 13.70 8.46
N PHE A 157 5.92 12.96 7.74
CA PHE A 157 7.12 12.36 8.32
C PHE A 157 8.08 13.42 8.87
N ASN A 158 8.35 14.47 8.11
CA ASN A 158 9.21 15.59 8.52
C ASN A 158 8.71 16.23 9.82
N ARG A 159 7.40 16.42 9.92
CA ARG A 159 6.74 17.01 11.09
C ARG A 159 6.89 16.12 12.33
N GLN A 160 6.63 14.82 12.22
CA GLN A 160 6.70 13.89 13.35
C GLN A 160 8.14 13.57 13.78
N LEU A 161 9.10 13.64 12.85
CA LEU A 161 10.53 13.44 13.13
C LEU A 161 11.23 14.71 13.60
N ALA A 162 10.62 15.89 13.45
CA ALA A 162 11.26 17.20 13.59
C ALA A 162 12.57 17.32 12.77
N LYS A 163 12.61 16.66 11.59
CA LYS A 163 13.79 16.57 10.72
C LYS A 163 13.33 16.47 9.26
N LYS A 164 14.03 17.17 8.35
CA LYS A 164 13.80 17.03 6.92
C LYS A 164 14.41 15.74 6.37
N ILE A 165 13.62 14.98 5.64
CA ILE A 165 14.06 13.84 4.85
C ILE A 165 14.57 14.38 3.52
N PRO A 166 15.81 14.06 3.10
CA PRO A 166 16.33 14.48 1.82
C PRO A 166 15.54 13.87 0.67
N VAL A 167 15.11 14.70 -0.27
CA VAL A 167 14.35 14.27 -1.46
C VAL A 167 15.07 14.68 -2.73
N GLU A 168 14.92 13.88 -3.77
CA GLU A 168 15.30 14.19 -5.14
C GLU A 168 14.13 13.89 -6.08
N TYR A 169 14.06 14.55 -7.21
CA TYR A 169 13.02 14.33 -8.21
C TYR A 169 13.55 13.51 -9.38
N GLY A 170 12.88 12.42 -9.68
CA GLY A 170 13.12 11.58 -10.86
C GLY A 170 12.02 11.74 -11.91
N GLN A 171 12.24 11.15 -13.09
CA GLN A 171 11.22 11.07 -14.13
C GLN A 171 10.01 10.24 -13.66
N ARG A 172 8.83 10.51 -14.24
CA ARG A 172 7.65 9.66 -14.01
C ARG A 172 7.95 8.20 -14.35
N ARG A 173 7.47 7.28 -13.54
CA ARG A 173 7.57 5.86 -13.87
C ARG A 173 6.58 5.52 -15.01
N PRO A 174 6.92 4.65 -15.94
CA PRO A 174 5.96 4.15 -16.92
C PRO A 174 4.74 3.52 -16.20
N GLY A 175 3.55 3.95 -16.59
CA GLY A 175 2.31 3.45 -15.99
C GLY A 175 1.91 4.07 -14.65
N ASP A 176 2.64 5.08 -14.13
CA ASP A 176 2.18 5.84 -12.97
C ASP A 176 1.08 6.83 -13.38
N ILE A 177 -0.06 6.74 -12.72
CA ILE A 177 -1.21 7.62 -12.92
C ILE A 177 -1.15 8.82 -11.96
N PRO A 178 -1.66 10.01 -12.36
CA PRO A 178 -1.61 11.22 -11.53
C PRO A 178 -2.33 11.06 -10.19
N ILE A 179 -3.55 10.55 -10.21
CA ILE A 179 -4.46 10.52 -9.06
C ILE A 179 -5.15 9.16 -9.00
N ASN A 180 -5.15 8.53 -7.82
CA ASN A 180 -5.88 7.29 -7.59
C ASN A 180 -6.34 7.20 -6.13
N TYR A 181 -7.67 7.16 -5.91
CA TYR A 181 -8.28 6.93 -4.60
C TYR A 181 -9.66 6.28 -4.74
N ALA A 182 -10.08 5.58 -3.67
CA ALA A 182 -11.25 4.73 -3.63
C ALA A 182 -12.55 5.50 -3.41
N ASP A 183 -13.64 5.08 -4.05
CA ASP A 183 -14.96 5.15 -3.44
C ASP A 183 -15.11 4.00 -2.46
N ILE A 184 -15.49 4.29 -1.22
CA ILE A 184 -15.66 3.32 -0.13
C ILE A 184 -17.13 3.13 0.27
N SER A 185 -18.06 3.70 -0.47
CA SER A 185 -19.51 3.66 -0.17
C SER A 185 -20.02 2.22 -0.10
N LYS A 186 -19.52 1.34 -0.97
CA LYS A 186 -19.88 -0.08 -0.96
C LYS A 186 -19.33 -0.82 0.25
N ALA A 187 -18.09 -0.55 0.67
CA ALA A 187 -17.52 -1.13 1.90
C ALA A 187 -18.36 -0.74 3.11
N LYS A 188 -18.78 0.51 3.20
CA LYS A 188 -19.67 1.00 4.25
C LYS A 188 -21.04 0.32 4.21
N ALA A 189 -21.68 0.27 3.05
CA ALA A 189 -23.03 -0.28 2.91
C ALA A 189 -23.09 -1.80 3.11
N VAL A 190 -22.09 -2.55 2.59
CA VAL A 190 -22.11 -4.01 2.54
C VAL A 190 -21.44 -4.64 3.76
N LEU A 191 -20.31 -4.08 4.21
CA LEU A 191 -19.53 -4.63 5.32
C LEU A 191 -19.75 -3.86 6.65
N GLY A 192 -20.39 -2.70 6.62
CA GLY A 192 -20.39 -1.78 7.77
C GLY A 192 -18.97 -1.35 8.15
N TRP A 193 -18.08 -1.24 7.16
CA TRP A 193 -16.68 -0.91 7.36
C TRP A 193 -16.36 0.53 6.95
N GLU A 194 -15.64 1.22 7.82
CA GLU A 194 -15.06 2.54 7.56
C GLU A 194 -13.62 2.59 8.07
N PRO A 195 -12.71 3.29 7.38
CA PRO A 195 -11.34 3.46 7.85
C PRO A 195 -11.29 4.33 9.12
N GLN A 196 -10.51 3.94 10.11
CA GLN A 196 -10.34 4.67 11.37
C GLN A 196 -8.96 5.30 11.50
N LEU A 197 -7.94 4.64 10.94
CA LEU A 197 -6.53 5.03 11.05
C LEU A 197 -5.92 5.48 9.72
N SER A 198 -6.67 5.41 8.61
CA SER A 198 -6.21 5.70 7.26
C SER A 198 -6.12 7.22 6.99
N ASN A 199 -5.30 7.91 7.77
CA ASN A 199 -4.91 9.30 7.55
C ASN A 199 -3.39 9.45 7.74
N PRO A 200 -2.75 10.47 7.16
CA PRO A 200 -1.30 10.64 7.22
C PRO A 200 -0.73 10.59 8.62
N PHE A 201 -1.40 11.22 9.59
CA PHE A 201 -0.91 11.27 10.97
C PHE A 201 -0.76 9.88 11.60
N HIS A 202 -1.81 9.05 11.57
CA HIS A 202 -1.77 7.71 12.16
C HIS A 202 -0.86 6.77 11.40
N ILE A 203 -0.91 6.81 10.06
CA ILE A 203 -0.05 5.99 9.19
C ILE A 203 1.43 6.24 9.51
N VAL A 204 1.83 7.50 9.57
CA VAL A 204 3.22 7.88 9.86
C VAL A 204 3.60 7.56 11.31
N LYS A 205 2.73 7.90 12.26
CA LYS A 205 2.94 7.60 13.69
C LYS A 205 3.23 6.12 13.91
N ASP A 206 2.39 5.26 13.36
CA ASP A 206 2.50 3.82 13.61
C ASP A 206 3.66 3.20 12.83
N ALA A 207 3.97 3.69 11.62
CA ALA A 207 5.18 3.33 10.90
C ALA A 207 6.46 3.71 11.66
N LEU A 208 6.49 4.90 12.30
CA LEU A 208 7.62 5.35 13.13
C LEU A 208 7.69 4.58 14.47
N ASN A 209 6.56 4.19 15.05
CA ASN A 209 6.54 3.33 16.22
C ASN A 209 7.19 1.98 15.92
N TRP A 210 6.80 1.34 14.82
CA TRP A 210 7.42 0.09 14.34
C TRP A 210 8.93 0.24 14.10
N TYR A 211 9.34 1.30 13.39
CA TYR A 211 10.75 1.61 13.12
C TYR A 211 11.61 1.70 14.38
N LYS A 212 11.06 2.17 15.49
CA LYS A 212 11.76 2.35 16.78
C LYS A 212 11.87 1.05 17.59
N THR A 213 11.14 0.00 17.26
CA THR A 213 11.11 -1.25 18.04
C THR A 213 12.42 -2.02 17.97
N ASP A 214 12.71 -2.78 19.02
CA ASP A 214 13.87 -3.68 19.04
C ASP A 214 13.74 -4.81 18.02
N LYS A 215 12.52 -5.24 17.72
CA LYS A 215 12.24 -6.21 16.67
C LYS A 215 12.68 -5.69 15.29
N TYR A 216 12.33 -4.44 14.95
CA TYR A 216 12.78 -3.80 13.72
C TYR A 216 14.31 -3.70 13.66
N LYS A 217 14.92 -3.19 14.74
CA LYS A 217 16.39 -3.08 14.86
C LYS A 217 17.09 -4.43 14.76
N GLY A 218 16.49 -5.48 15.32
CA GLY A 218 16.99 -6.86 15.21
C GLY A 218 17.01 -7.35 13.77
N ILE A 219 15.95 -7.11 12.99
CA ILE A 219 15.89 -7.44 11.56
C ILE A 219 16.98 -6.69 10.79
N LEU A 220 17.11 -5.37 11.01
CA LEU A 220 18.10 -4.51 10.37
C LEU A 220 19.53 -4.97 10.68
N ASN A 221 19.85 -5.25 11.95
CA ASN A 221 21.18 -5.70 12.36
C ASN A 221 21.53 -7.06 11.75
N GLY A 222 20.56 -7.99 11.68
CA GLY A 222 20.74 -9.28 11.00
C GLY A 222 21.07 -9.10 9.52
N TYR A 223 20.37 -8.21 8.83
CA TYR A 223 20.67 -7.86 7.44
C TYR A 223 22.07 -7.25 7.27
N LEU A 224 22.43 -6.26 8.08
CA LEU A 224 23.73 -5.57 7.99
C LEU A 224 24.90 -6.52 8.27
N SER A 225 24.76 -7.47 9.20
CA SER A 225 25.78 -8.48 9.48
C SER A 225 25.99 -9.42 8.31
N THR A 226 24.90 -9.90 7.69
CA THR A 226 24.94 -10.80 6.52
C THR A 226 25.58 -10.12 5.30
N THR A 227 25.28 -8.83 5.09
CA THR A 227 25.82 -8.06 3.96
C THR A 227 27.33 -7.81 4.12
N ARG A 228 27.79 -7.52 5.35
CA ARG A 228 29.24 -7.38 5.65
C ARG A 228 30.01 -8.68 5.38
N THR A 229 29.45 -9.83 5.76
CA THR A 229 30.08 -11.14 5.53
C THR A 229 30.19 -11.47 4.04
N ARG A 230 29.18 -11.15 3.24
CA ARG A 230 29.21 -11.31 1.77
C ARG A 230 30.26 -10.42 1.10
N THR A 231 30.41 -9.18 1.56
CA THR A 231 31.40 -8.24 1.00
C THR A 231 32.84 -8.66 1.34
N THR A 232 33.09 -9.22 2.53
CA THR A 232 34.38 -9.78 2.93
C THR A 232 34.72 -11.07 2.18
N ALA A 233 33.74 -11.97 1.99
CA ALA A 233 33.94 -13.19 1.23
C ALA A 233 34.26 -12.92 -0.25
N ASN A 234 33.59 -11.95 -0.89
CA ASN A 234 33.90 -11.56 -2.27
C ASN A 234 35.26 -10.86 -2.41
N LYS A 235 35.77 -10.19 -1.38
CA LYS A 235 37.15 -9.64 -1.39
C LYS A 235 38.21 -10.72 -1.19
N ALA A 236 37.89 -11.83 -0.52
CA ALA A 236 38.81 -12.95 -0.34
C ALA A 236 38.93 -13.86 -1.57
N LEU A 237 38.04 -13.74 -2.56
CA LEU A 237 38.08 -14.52 -3.82
C LEU A 237 38.79 -13.81 -4.99
N VAL A 238 39.44 -12.67 -4.73
CA VAL A 238 40.14 -11.85 -5.75
C VAL A 238 41.66 -11.86 -5.51
N TYR A 239 42.19 -12.98 -4.97
CA TYR A 239 43.64 -13.23 -4.93
C TYR A 239 43.95 -14.62 -5.45
#